data_39cf43cc71922c65ec838ce4483dbf59
#
_entry.id   39cf43cc71922c65ec838ce4483dbf59
#
_cell.length_a   1.000
_cell.length_b   1.000
_cell.length_c   1.000
_cell.angle_alpha   90.00
_cell.angle_beta   90.00
_cell.angle_gamma   90.00
#
_symmetry.space_group_name_H-M   'P 1'
#
loop_
_entity.id
_entity.type
_entity.pdbx_description
1 polymer ?
#
loop_
_entity_poly.entity_id
_entity_poly.type
_entity_poly.pdbx_seq_one_letter_code
_entity_poly.pdbx_strand_id
1 'polypeptide(L)'
;MESLFIKLAKYPIIKTERLVLRPVTLDDAEAMFEYASDKENTRYTFPTNQSLEETKNNIAQFYLASPLGRWGIELKSTGEFIGTIDLHKLDAVLKKATIGYIINQKYWNQGLTTEANRAVIELAFEKIGMNKLDAFHDKDNPASGKVMEKSGMRFSHEELYARMDKNEPGRFVTDVHYVLTKEEYFANK
;
A
#
# COMPACT_ATOMS: atom_id res chain seq x y z
N MET A 1 -28.36 2.25 1.56
CA MET A 1 -27.02 2.88 1.43
C MET A 1 -26.09 1.89 0.74
N GLU A 2 -25.34 2.32 -0.27
CA GLU A 2 -24.46 1.43 -1.06
C GLU A 2 -23.31 0.89 -0.19
N SER A 3 -23.01 -0.42 -0.28
CA SER A 3 -21.96 -1.03 0.55
C SER A 3 -20.57 -0.53 0.12
N LEU A 4 -19.63 -0.57 1.04
CA LEU A 4 -18.23 -0.21 0.82
C LEU A 4 -17.61 -1.05 -0.32
N PHE A 5 -17.93 -2.34 -0.37
CA PHE A 5 -17.41 -3.25 -1.41
C PHE A 5 -17.94 -2.91 -2.81
N ILE A 6 -19.23 -2.55 -2.94
CA ILE A 6 -19.79 -2.08 -4.22
C ILE A 6 -19.07 -0.79 -4.66
N LYS A 7 -18.83 0.13 -3.74
CA LYS A 7 -18.10 1.36 -4.04
C LYS A 7 -16.67 1.07 -4.51
N LEU A 8 -15.91 0.21 -3.81
CA LEU A 8 -14.57 -0.18 -4.24
C LEU A 8 -14.57 -0.83 -5.63
N ALA A 9 -15.55 -1.68 -5.93
CA ALA A 9 -15.67 -2.33 -7.23
C ALA A 9 -15.89 -1.37 -8.42
N LYS A 10 -16.39 -0.15 -8.15
CA LYS A 10 -16.55 0.91 -9.17
C LYS A 10 -15.25 1.60 -9.56
N TYR A 11 -14.20 1.43 -8.75
CA TYR A 11 -12.92 2.11 -8.95
C TYR A 11 -11.74 1.12 -9.05
N PRO A 12 -11.79 0.18 -10.01
CA PRO A 12 -10.70 -0.75 -10.22
C PRO A 12 -9.44 -0.08 -10.77
N ILE A 13 -9.58 1.12 -11.36
CA ILE A 13 -8.48 1.88 -11.96
C ILE A 13 -8.51 3.31 -11.41
N ILE A 14 -7.34 3.79 -10.95
CA ILE A 14 -7.11 5.17 -10.55
C ILE A 14 -5.98 5.72 -11.43
N LYS A 15 -6.19 6.91 -12.01
CA LYS A 15 -5.18 7.58 -12.84
C LYS A 15 -4.71 8.84 -12.13
N THR A 16 -3.38 8.99 -12.04
CA THR A 16 -2.73 10.19 -11.52
C THR A 16 -1.98 10.92 -12.64
N GLU A 17 -1.10 11.84 -12.33
CA GLU A 17 -0.24 12.50 -13.32
C GLU A 17 0.70 11.51 -14.02
N ARG A 18 1.45 10.73 -13.23
CA ARG A 18 2.50 9.81 -13.72
C ARG A 18 2.14 8.34 -13.66
N LEU A 19 1.06 7.96 -12.95
CA LEU A 19 0.76 6.57 -12.61
C LEU A 19 -0.63 6.13 -13.10
N VAL A 20 -0.74 4.82 -13.34
CA VAL A 20 -2.01 4.09 -13.41
C VAL A 20 -1.99 3.05 -12.29
N LEU A 21 -2.92 3.18 -11.34
CA LEU A 21 -3.19 2.15 -10.36
C LEU A 21 -4.26 1.24 -10.94
N ARG A 22 -3.96 -0.03 -11.16
CA ARG A 22 -4.82 -1.01 -11.85
C ARG A 22 -4.81 -2.36 -11.15
N PRO A 23 -5.75 -3.26 -11.44
CA PRO A 23 -5.68 -4.62 -10.94
C PRO A 23 -4.34 -5.28 -11.26
N VAL A 24 -3.82 -6.05 -10.30
CA VAL A 24 -2.64 -6.90 -10.49
C VAL A 24 -3.06 -8.15 -11.25
N THR A 25 -2.23 -8.63 -12.17
CA THR A 25 -2.43 -9.84 -12.95
C THR A 25 -1.24 -10.80 -12.82
N LEU A 26 -1.36 -12.02 -13.31
CA LEU A 26 -0.22 -12.95 -13.33
C LEU A 26 0.89 -12.50 -14.29
N ASP A 27 0.56 -11.66 -15.27
CA ASP A 27 1.55 -11.11 -16.21
C ASP A 27 2.51 -10.13 -15.51
N ASP A 28 2.14 -9.60 -14.34
CA ASP A 28 2.98 -8.74 -13.52
C ASP A 28 4.03 -9.52 -12.70
N ALA A 29 4.02 -10.85 -12.75
CA ALA A 29 4.80 -11.68 -11.85
C ALA A 29 6.32 -11.48 -11.99
N GLU A 30 6.83 -11.32 -13.21
CA GLU A 30 8.27 -11.10 -13.44
C GLU A 30 8.72 -9.75 -12.88
N ALA A 31 7.96 -8.68 -13.16
CA ALA A 31 8.24 -7.35 -12.65
C ALA A 31 8.09 -7.28 -11.11
N MET A 32 7.11 -7.99 -10.55
CA MET A 32 6.97 -8.11 -9.10
C MET A 32 8.13 -8.91 -8.49
N PHE A 33 8.54 -10.02 -9.10
CA PHE A 33 9.62 -10.86 -8.61
C PHE A 33 10.95 -10.09 -8.55
N GLU A 34 11.19 -9.18 -9.47
CA GLU A 34 12.39 -8.36 -9.46
C GLU A 34 12.62 -7.67 -8.12
N TYR A 35 11.59 -7.02 -7.55
CA TYR A 35 11.73 -6.38 -6.25
C TYR A 35 11.36 -7.28 -5.08
N ALA A 36 10.48 -8.26 -5.28
CA ALA A 36 10.05 -9.15 -4.21
C ALA A 36 11.12 -10.18 -3.82
N SER A 37 12.07 -10.48 -4.72
CA SER A 37 13.24 -11.33 -4.45
C SER A 37 14.45 -10.55 -3.94
N ASP A 38 14.39 -9.23 -3.94
CA ASP A 38 15.46 -8.38 -3.43
C ASP A 38 15.30 -8.17 -1.90
N LYS A 39 16.35 -8.55 -1.14
CA LYS A 39 16.34 -8.48 0.33
C LYS A 39 16.27 -7.06 0.86
N GLU A 40 16.89 -6.09 0.17
CA GLU A 40 16.84 -4.70 0.60
C GLU A 40 15.45 -4.12 0.35
N ASN A 41 14.84 -4.44 -0.80
CA ASN A 41 13.50 -3.97 -1.13
C ASN A 41 12.43 -4.53 -0.18
N THR A 42 12.56 -5.79 0.23
CA THR A 42 11.57 -6.47 1.09
C THR A 42 11.83 -6.34 2.58
N ARG A 43 12.99 -5.80 2.97
CA ARG A 43 13.52 -5.81 4.33
C ARG A 43 12.50 -5.52 5.42
N TYR A 44 11.59 -4.57 5.21
CA TYR A 44 10.63 -4.10 6.20
C TYR A 44 9.18 -4.47 5.91
N THR A 45 8.90 -5.23 4.84
CA THR A 45 7.54 -5.42 4.34
C THR A 45 7.03 -6.84 4.44
N PHE A 46 7.52 -7.74 3.59
CA PHE A 46 7.10 -9.14 3.54
C PHE A 46 8.31 -10.06 3.35
N PRO A 47 8.17 -11.38 3.57
CA PRO A 47 9.26 -12.34 3.36
C PRO A 47 9.78 -12.27 1.93
N THR A 48 11.12 -12.20 1.77
CA THR A 48 11.76 -12.18 0.47
C THR A 48 11.40 -13.45 -0.32
N ASN A 49 10.82 -13.28 -1.50
CA ASN A 49 10.41 -14.41 -2.34
C ASN A 49 11.62 -15.16 -2.89
N GLN A 50 11.56 -16.48 -2.88
CA GLN A 50 12.69 -17.34 -3.28
C GLN A 50 12.59 -17.78 -4.74
N SER A 51 11.43 -17.62 -5.39
CA SER A 51 11.19 -18.01 -6.77
C SER A 51 10.08 -17.20 -7.45
N LEU A 52 10.08 -17.19 -8.78
CA LEU A 52 9.01 -16.62 -9.57
C LEU A 52 7.68 -17.33 -9.31
N GLU A 53 7.70 -18.65 -9.09
CA GLU A 53 6.51 -19.42 -8.77
C GLU A 53 5.88 -19.01 -7.44
N GLU A 54 6.71 -18.74 -6.43
CA GLU A 54 6.24 -18.18 -5.15
C GLU A 54 5.60 -16.79 -5.36
N THR A 55 6.18 -15.94 -6.19
CA THR A 55 5.59 -14.64 -6.53
C THR A 55 4.24 -14.81 -7.23
N LYS A 56 4.11 -15.71 -8.20
CA LYS A 56 2.83 -16.02 -8.86
C LYS A 56 1.78 -16.50 -7.86
N ASN A 57 2.18 -17.37 -6.94
CA ASN A 57 1.30 -17.87 -5.90
C ASN A 57 0.85 -16.74 -4.95
N ASN A 58 1.75 -15.85 -4.58
CA ASN A 58 1.42 -14.65 -3.78
C ASN A 58 0.46 -13.72 -4.53
N ILE A 59 0.66 -13.51 -5.84
CA ILE A 59 -0.29 -12.74 -6.66
C ILE A 59 -1.67 -13.39 -6.63
N ALA A 60 -1.74 -14.70 -6.84
CA ALA A 60 -3.02 -15.43 -6.86
C ALA A 60 -3.74 -15.33 -5.51
N GLN A 61 -3.04 -15.52 -4.40
CA GLN A 61 -3.63 -15.52 -3.07
C GLN A 61 -4.01 -14.11 -2.56
N PHE A 62 -3.15 -13.10 -2.77
CA PHE A 62 -3.36 -11.79 -2.17
C PHE A 62 -4.07 -10.79 -3.08
N TYR A 63 -3.91 -10.90 -4.40
CA TYR A 63 -4.49 -9.93 -5.33
C TYR A 63 -5.67 -10.48 -6.12
N LEU A 64 -5.58 -11.72 -6.64
CA LEU A 64 -6.66 -12.28 -7.46
C LEU A 64 -7.80 -12.85 -6.62
N ALA A 65 -7.50 -13.50 -5.49
CA ALA A 65 -8.53 -14.05 -4.61
C ALA A 65 -9.32 -12.97 -3.86
N SER A 66 -8.77 -11.76 -3.69
CA SER A 66 -9.41 -10.63 -2.99
C SER A 66 -9.01 -9.29 -3.61
N PRO A 67 -9.53 -8.95 -4.80
CA PRO A 67 -9.01 -7.84 -5.62
C PRO A 67 -9.46 -6.44 -5.17
N LEU A 68 -10.53 -6.34 -4.39
CA LEU A 68 -11.09 -5.03 -4.04
C LEU A 68 -10.17 -4.25 -3.09
N GLY A 69 -9.84 -3.02 -3.49
CA GLY A 69 -8.96 -2.15 -2.73
C GLY A 69 -7.48 -2.50 -2.88
N ARG A 70 -7.08 -3.21 -3.92
CA ARG A 70 -5.70 -3.60 -4.20
C ARG A 70 -5.30 -3.28 -5.62
N TRP A 71 -4.23 -2.53 -5.78
CA TRP A 71 -3.78 -2.06 -7.08
C TRP A 71 -2.29 -2.31 -7.29
N GLY A 72 -1.94 -2.70 -8.51
CA GLY A 72 -0.60 -2.56 -9.04
C GLY A 72 -0.36 -1.12 -9.44
N ILE A 73 0.87 -0.65 -9.27
CA ILE A 73 1.32 0.67 -9.68
C ILE A 73 2.05 0.54 -11.00
N GLU A 74 1.52 1.16 -12.05
CA GLU A 74 2.12 1.20 -13.38
C GLU A 74 2.57 2.61 -13.71
N LEU A 75 3.79 2.74 -14.27
CA LEU A 75 4.34 4.00 -14.71
C LEU A 75 3.80 4.33 -16.12
N LYS A 76 3.09 5.46 -16.28
CA LYS A 76 2.48 5.84 -17.57
C LYS A 76 3.46 5.99 -18.72
N SER A 77 4.67 6.47 -18.42
CA SER A 77 5.68 6.75 -19.45
C SER A 77 6.23 5.51 -20.13
N THR A 78 6.26 4.37 -19.42
CA THR A 78 6.88 3.12 -19.90
C THR A 78 5.91 1.95 -19.94
N GLY A 79 4.79 2.01 -19.22
CA GLY A 79 3.88 0.88 -19.00
C GLY A 79 4.42 -0.14 -18.00
N GLU A 80 5.53 0.15 -17.31
CA GLU A 80 6.14 -0.79 -16.37
C GLU A 80 5.36 -0.87 -15.07
N PHE A 81 5.16 -2.11 -14.61
CA PHE A 81 4.68 -2.39 -13.27
C PHE A 81 5.83 -2.17 -12.27
N ILE A 82 5.64 -1.23 -11.33
CA ILE A 82 6.71 -0.78 -10.44
C ILE A 82 6.46 -1.06 -8.95
N GLY A 83 5.28 -1.55 -8.58
CA GLY A 83 4.95 -1.80 -7.18
C GLY A 83 3.47 -2.05 -6.95
N THR A 84 3.05 -2.04 -5.70
CA THR A 84 1.66 -2.21 -5.29
C THR A 84 1.28 -1.24 -4.17
N ILE A 85 -0.03 -0.96 -4.09
CA ILE A 85 -0.67 -0.20 -3.03
C ILE A 85 -2.03 -0.80 -2.73
N ASP A 86 -2.42 -0.87 -1.46
CA ASP A 86 -3.69 -1.46 -1.07
C ASP A 86 -4.36 -0.77 0.12
N LEU A 87 -5.65 -1.06 0.27
CA LEU A 87 -6.45 -0.84 1.46
C LEU A 87 -6.78 -2.21 2.06
N HIS A 88 -6.11 -2.59 3.13
CA HIS A 88 -6.36 -3.84 3.84
C HIS A 88 -6.97 -3.61 5.22
N LYS A 89 -7.30 -4.69 5.94
CA LYS A 89 -8.02 -4.63 7.22
C LYS A 89 -9.29 -3.76 7.13
N LEU A 90 -10.02 -3.93 6.02
CA LEU A 90 -11.26 -3.19 5.75
C LEU A 90 -12.32 -3.52 6.81
N ASP A 91 -12.79 -2.50 7.51
CA ASP A 91 -13.92 -2.57 8.43
C ASP A 91 -15.10 -1.77 7.84
N ALA A 92 -16.09 -2.47 7.32
CA ALA A 92 -17.23 -1.85 6.65
C ALA A 92 -18.19 -1.16 7.63
N VAL A 93 -18.19 -1.55 8.91
CA VAL A 93 -19.06 -0.96 9.95
C VAL A 93 -18.48 0.38 10.39
N LEU A 94 -17.21 0.40 10.77
CA LEU A 94 -16.50 1.60 11.20
C LEU A 94 -16.00 2.45 10.01
N LYS A 95 -16.06 1.90 8.78
CA LYS A 95 -15.55 2.54 7.53
C LYS A 95 -14.09 2.97 7.69
N LYS A 96 -13.26 2.05 8.11
CA LYS A 96 -11.82 2.25 8.27
C LYS A 96 -11.02 1.20 7.50
N ALA A 97 -9.79 1.53 7.15
CA ALA A 97 -8.86 0.62 6.50
C ALA A 97 -7.43 0.98 6.89
N THR A 98 -6.52 0.05 6.66
CA THR A 98 -5.08 0.30 6.71
C THR A 98 -4.56 0.41 5.29
N ILE A 99 -3.80 1.46 4.98
CA ILE A 99 -3.14 1.63 3.68
C ILE A 99 -1.72 1.07 3.75
N GLY A 100 -1.35 0.27 2.76
CA GLY A 100 -0.01 -0.32 2.61
C GLY A 100 0.50 -0.14 1.20
N TYR A 101 1.82 -0.06 1.03
CA TYR A 101 2.46 0.08 -0.26
C TYR A 101 3.88 -0.47 -0.26
N ILE A 102 4.33 -0.87 -1.43
CA ILE A 102 5.72 -1.17 -1.74
C ILE A 102 5.99 -0.77 -3.19
N ILE A 103 7.19 -0.27 -3.46
CA ILE A 103 7.65 0.07 -4.80
C ILE A 103 9.06 -0.47 -5.02
N ASN A 104 9.35 -0.90 -6.24
CA ASN A 104 10.69 -1.32 -6.64
C ASN A 104 11.72 -0.21 -6.37
N GLN A 105 12.83 -0.56 -5.73
CA GLN A 105 13.88 0.39 -5.31
C GLN A 105 14.44 1.26 -6.43
N LYS A 106 14.38 0.80 -7.68
CA LYS A 106 14.76 1.59 -8.86
C LYS A 106 13.98 2.90 -8.98
N TYR A 107 12.79 2.96 -8.35
CA TYR A 107 11.86 4.10 -8.39
C TYR A 107 11.76 4.85 -7.07
N TRP A 108 12.64 4.54 -6.09
CA TRP A 108 12.66 5.26 -4.81
C TRP A 108 13.06 6.72 -4.99
N ASN A 109 12.69 7.55 -4.03
CA ASN A 109 13.02 8.98 -3.94
C ASN A 109 12.54 9.86 -5.12
N GLN A 110 11.60 9.36 -5.94
CA GLN A 110 11.01 10.08 -7.07
C GLN A 110 9.61 10.64 -6.77
N GLY A 111 9.10 10.45 -5.56
CA GLY A 111 7.77 10.91 -5.13
C GLY A 111 6.61 10.07 -5.67
N LEU A 112 6.87 8.98 -6.39
CA LEU A 112 5.83 8.13 -7.01
C LEU A 112 4.94 7.45 -5.96
N THR A 113 5.53 6.93 -4.88
CA THR A 113 4.77 6.33 -3.77
C THR A 113 3.86 7.34 -3.10
N THR A 114 4.33 8.57 -2.89
CA THR A 114 3.52 9.66 -2.32
C THR A 114 2.35 10.03 -3.24
N GLU A 115 2.58 10.06 -4.56
CA GLU A 115 1.54 10.30 -5.56
C GLU A 115 0.46 9.22 -5.53
N ALA A 116 0.86 7.94 -5.53
CA ALA A 116 -0.05 6.81 -5.42
C ALA A 116 -0.85 6.85 -4.10
N ASN A 117 -0.16 7.11 -2.98
CA ASN A 117 -0.78 7.17 -1.66
C ASN A 117 -1.83 8.27 -1.56
N ARG A 118 -1.54 9.48 -2.07
CA ARG A 118 -2.50 10.59 -2.13
C ARG A 118 -3.74 10.23 -2.96
N ALA A 119 -3.56 9.59 -4.11
CA ALA A 119 -4.68 9.19 -4.97
C ALA A 119 -5.60 8.15 -4.28
N VAL A 120 -5.02 7.20 -3.55
CA VAL A 120 -5.81 6.22 -2.78
C VAL A 120 -6.50 6.87 -1.58
N ILE A 121 -5.85 7.81 -0.89
CA ILE A 121 -6.45 8.60 0.20
C ILE A 121 -7.65 9.41 -0.32
N GLU A 122 -7.50 10.12 -1.44
CA GLU A 122 -8.58 10.87 -2.09
C GLU A 122 -9.75 9.95 -2.43
N LEU A 123 -9.49 8.83 -3.11
CA LEU A 123 -10.52 7.83 -3.41
C LEU A 123 -11.24 7.37 -2.14
N ALA A 124 -10.49 7.03 -1.09
CA ALA A 124 -11.02 6.48 0.15
C ALA A 124 -12.01 7.45 0.83
N PHE A 125 -11.66 8.73 0.94
CA PHE A 125 -12.52 9.71 1.61
C PHE A 125 -13.62 10.26 0.72
N GLU A 126 -13.34 10.58 -0.55
CA GLU A 126 -14.28 11.28 -1.42
C GLU A 126 -15.29 10.37 -2.13
N LYS A 127 -14.85 9.18 -2.55
CA LYS A 127 -15.66 8.26 -3.34
C LYS A 127 -16.20 7.10 -2.51
N ILE A 128 -15.34 6.47 -1.74
CA ILE A 128 -15.72 5.32 -0.91
C ILE A 128 -16.44 5.79 0.36
N GLY A 129 -16.03 6.93 0.93
CA GLY A 129 -16.62 7.50 2.14
C GLY A 129 -16.13 6.84 3.41
N MET A 130 -14.82 6.54 3.46
CA MET A 130 -14.15 6.09 4.68
C MET A 130 -14.22 7.17 5.77
N ASN A 131 -14.20 6.75 7.02
CA ASN A 131 -14.10 7.64 8.18
C ASN A 131 -12.64 7.82 8.60
N LYS A 132 -11.81 6.79 8.40
CA LYS A 132 -10.43 6.77 8.90
C LYS A 132 -9.56 5.88 8.04
N LEU A 133 -8.32 6.33 7.82
CA LEU A 133 -7.22 5.53 7.30
C LEU A 133 -6.12 5.45 8.35
N ASP A 134 -5.62 4.25 8.57
CA ASP A 134 -4.42 3.95 9.34
C ASP A 134 -3.28 3.56 8.39
N ALA A 135 -2.04 3.81 8.80
CA ALA A 135 -0.84 3.27 8.18
C ALA A 135 0.22 3.05 9.25
N PHE A 136 1.15 2.17 9.01
CA PHE A 136 2.28 1.97 9.93
C PHE A 136 3.53 1.52 9.17
N HIS A 137 4.68 1.75 9.75
CA HIS A 137 5.95 1.30 9.22
C HIS A 137 6.86 0.82 10.35
N ASP A 138 7.82 -0.04 10.02
CA ASP A 138 8.92 -0.38 10.91
C ASP A 138 9.69 0.91 11.29
N LYS A 139 9.98 1.12 12.55
CA LYS A 139 10.73 2.30 13.05
C LYS A 139 12.05 2.50 12.32
N ASP A 140 12.68 1.42 11.86
CA ASP A 140 13.92 1.45 11.09
C ASP A 140 13.70 1.79 9.60
N ASN A 141 12.45 2.00 9.15
CA ASN A 141 12.09 2.43 7.81
C ASN A 141 11.49 3.85 7.79
N PRO A 142 12.25 4.90 8.12
CA PRO A 142 11.72 6.27 8.16
C PRO A 142 11.27 6.79 6.79
N ALA A 143 11.73 6.19 5.69
CA ALA A 143 11.30 6.56 4.34
C ALA A 143 9.80 6.34 4.13
N SER A 144 9.24 5.25 4.67
CA SER A 144 7.80 4.98 4.63
C SER A 144 7.01 6.02 5.43
N GLY A 145 7.50 6.39 6.63
CA GLY A 145 6.89 7.46 7.43
C GLY A 145 6.83 8.80 6.69
N LYS A 146 7.89 9.17 5.97
CA LYS A 146 7.90 10.39 5.14
C LYS A 146 6.86 10.38 4.02
N VAL A 147 6.55 9.22 3.44
CA VAL A 147 5.46 9.09 2.48
C VAL A 147 4.12 9.37 3.15
N MET A 148 3.88 8.81 4.33
CA MET A 148 2.65 9.02 5.12
C MET A 148 2.46 10.50 5.46
N GLU A 149 3.49 11.15 6.01
CA GLU A 149 3.48 12.58 6.32
C GLU A 149 3.21 13.46 5.10
N LYS A 150 3.94 13.24 3.99
CA LYS A 150 3.73 13.98 2.74
C LYS A 150 2.36 13.76 2.12
N SER A 151 1.68 12.68 2.49
CA SER A 151 0.32 12.39 2.05
C SER A 151 -0.76 12.93 2.99
N GLY A 152 -0.36 13.70 4.01
CA GLY A 152 -1.27 14.36 4.95
C GLY A 152 -1.66 13.52 6.17
N MET A 153 -1.07 12.34 6.35
CA MET A 153 -1.27 11.54 7.56
C MET A 153 -0.42 12.10 8.70
N ARG A 154 -0.96 12.06 9.91
CA ARG A 154 -0.22 12.48 11.11
C ARG A 154 0.25 11.29 11.93
N PHE A 155 1.38 11.46 12.62
CA PHE A 155 1.85 10.52 13.64
C PHE A 155 0.78 10.28 14.71
N SER A 156 0.63 9.04 15.12
CA SER A 156 -0.30 8.62 16.18
C SER A 156 0.46 8.14 17.41
N HIS A 157 1.19 7.05 17.29
CA HIS A 157 1.94 6.43 18.38
C HIS A 157 2.99 5.45 17.87
N GLU A 158 3.86 5.00 18.76
CA GLU A 158 4.73 3.85 18.55
C GLU A 158 4.16 2.65 19.30
N GLU A 159 4.17 1.47 18.66
CA GLU A 159 3.83 0.19 19.26
C GLU A 159 5.10 -0.65 19.40
N LEU A 160 5.57 -0.76 20.66
CA LEU A 160 6.74 -1.58 20.98
C LEU A 160 6.38 -3.07 20.87
N TYR A 161 7.32 -3.89 20.38
CA TYR A 161 7.10 -5.34 20.21
C TYR A 161 5.85 -5.67 19.38
N ALA A 162 5.53 -4.85 18.39
CA ALA A 162 4.33 -4.97 17.56
C ALA A 162 4.28 -6.32 16.82
N ARG A 163 5.42 -6.83 16.39
CA ARG A 163 5.55 -8.10 15.66
C ARG A 163 6.97 -8.62 15.65
N MET A 164 7.12 -9.90 15.28
CA MET A 164 8.41 -10.45 14.86
C MET A 164 8.75 -9.97 13.45
N ASP A 165 10.02 -9.69 13.20
CA ASP A 165 10.50 -9.42 11.86
C ASP A 165 10.31 -10.64 10.94
N LYS A 166 9.90 -10.39 9.70
CA LYS A 166 9.62 -11.47 8.75
C LYS A 166 10.85 -12.01 8.04
N ASN A 167 11.91 -11.21 7.97
CA ASN A 167 13.16 -11.52 7.28
C ASN A 167 14.34 -11.72 8.23
N GLU A 168 14.23 -11.28 9.50
CA GLU A 168 15.28 -11.37 10.51
C GLU A 168 14.76 -12.09 11.77
N PRO A 169 14.96 -13.43 11.87
CA PRO A 169 14.48 -14.20 13.01
C PRO A 169 15.06 -13.69 14.33
N GLY A 170 14.19 -13.50 15.33
CA GLY A 170 14.57 -13.01 16.65
C GLY A 170 14.57 -11.50 16.81
N ARG A 171 14.42 -10.72 15.72
CA ARG A 171 14.22 -9.28 15.79
C ARG A 171 12.76 -8.96 16.10
N PHE A 172 12.53 -8.16 17.15
CA PHE A 172 11.22 -7.57 17.45
C PHE A 172 11.13 -6.18 16.81
N VAL A 173 10.03 -5.92 16.16
CA VAL A 173 9.78 -4.66 15.44
C VAL A 173 8.97 -3.71 16.32
N THR A 174 9.36 -2.43 16.31
CA THR A 174 8.53 -1.33 16.77
C THR A 174 7.83 -0.74 15.56
N ASP A 175 6.50 -0.77 15.52
CA ASP A 175 5.73 -0.13 14.47
C ASP A 175 5.41 1.32 14.86
N VAL A 176 5.61 2.24 13.90
CA VAL A 176 5.26 3.66 14.00
C VAL A 176 3.97 3.89 13.25
N HIS A 177 2.92 4.28 13.98
CA HIS A 177 1.57 4.41 13.46
C HIS A 177 1.24 5.83 13.04
N TYR A 178 0.59 5.94 11.89
CA TYR A 178 0.04 7.16 11.31
C TYR A 178 -1.45 7.02 11.08
N VAL A 179 -2.16 8.13 11.11
CA VAL A 179 -3.61 8.18 10.96
C VAL A 179 -4.03 9.42 10.18
N LEU A 180 -5.14 9.28 9.45
CA LEU A 180 -5.85 10.40 8.85
C LEU A 180 -7.35 10.12 8.97
N THR A 181 -8.10 11.06 9.57
CA THR A 181 -9.55 11.00 9.64
C THR A 181 -10.19 11.78 8.49
N LYS A 182 -11.45 11.50 8.24
CA LYS A 182 -12.25 12.20 7.22
C LYS A 182 -12.30 13.71 7.49
N GLU A 183 -12.50 14.07 8.76
CA GLU A 183 -12.58 15.47 9.19
C GLU A 183 -11.26 16.20 8.94
N GLU A 184 -10.13 15.58 9.29
CA GLU A 184 -8.79 16.11 9.05
C GLU A 184 -8.49 16.28 7.57
N TYR A 185 -8.89 15.26 6.75
CA TYR A 185 -8.71 15.32 5.30
C TYR A 185 -9.42 16.52 4.67
N PHE A 186 -10.71 16.71 4.99
CA PHE A 186 -11.47 17.81 4.42
C PHE A 186 -11.13 19.18 5.02
N ALA A 187 -10.60 19.25 6.24
CA ALA A 187 -10.13 20.49 6.83
C ALA A 187 -8.82 21.00 6.21
N ASN A 188 -8.01 20.11 5.63
CA ASN A 188 -6.69 20.43 5.05
C ASN A 188 -6.69 20.45 3.50
N LYS A 189 -7.86 20.32 2.87
CA LYS A 189 -8.04 20.38 1.43
C LYS A 189 -8.29 21.82 0.98
#